data_5bbafd25a8aea1362d0352b2086ba574
#
_entry.id   5bbafd25a8aea1362d0352b2086ba574
#
_cell.length_a   1.000
_cell.length_b   1.000
_cell.length_c   1.000
_cell.angle_alpha   90.00
_cell.angle_beta   90.00
_cell.angle_gamma   90.00
#
_symmetry.space_group_name_H-M   'P 1'
#
loop_
_entity.id
_entity.type
_entity.pdbx_description
1 polymer ?
#
loop_
_entity_poly.entity_id
_entity_poly.type
_entity_poly.pdbx_seq_one_letter_code
_entity_poly.pdbx_strand_id
1 'polypeptide(L)'
;MVVEDDSIESDNTLEETQTPTETTEIAAVDLELGVDQLKGVGSVTQKKLETFGVTSLIDLCIRGAQEIKEITGVAKPTCDSWVFQSQKLLEDNGLIRKSDMSTNELWEYQKAYPVISTKCDEVDNLISGGVRPEATYEVYGEFGAGKTQFCNSLTVETIHDGNNVIWIDCEDTFKPNRIAEMLKAREYAENDEEVGEYLNQITYLYCPNTEQLMGTINGLSKILDDKKPK
;
A
#
# COMPACT_ATOMS: atom_id res chain seq x y z
N MET A 1 50.00 11.04 -47.48
CA MET A 1 49.86 11.24 -46.06
C MET A 1 48.63 10.47 -45.64
N VAL A 2 48.90 9.22 -45.24
CA VAL A 2 47.88 8.20 -44.93
C VAL A 2 47.52 8.47 -43.48
N VAL A 3 46.26 8.58 -43.14
CA VAL A 3 45.75 8.62 -41.77
C VAL A 3 45.10 7.27 -41.53
N GLU A 4 45.68 6.47 -40.65
CA GLU A 4 45.22 5.17 -40.23
C GLU A 4 43.94 5.35 -39.35
N ASP A 5 42.99 4.48 -39.63
CA ASP A 5 41.67 4.36 -39.00
C ASP A 5 41.82 3.37 -37.82
N ASP A 6 41.87 3.89 -36.59
CA ASP A 6 41.87 3.08 -35.37
C ASP A 6 40.42 2.70 -35.00
N SER A 7 40.01 1.52 -35.45
CA SER A 7 38.75 0.89 -35.00
C SER A 7 38.89 0.39 -33.57
N ILE A 8 38.21 1.09 -32.64
CA ILE A 8 38.01 0.62 -31.28
C ILE A 8 36.90 -0.43 -31.27
N GLU A 9 37.27 -1.69 -31.15
CA GLU A 9 36.35 -2.76 -30.78
C GLU A 9 35.88 -2.54 -29.34
N SER A 10 34.62 -2.14 -29.14
CA SER A 10 33.94 -2.16 -27.85
C SER A 10 33.40 -3.57 -27.58
N ASP A 11 34.13 -4.29 -26.75
CA ASP A 11 33.71 -5.56 -26.16
C ASP A 11 32.53 -5.30 -25.21
N ASN A 12 31.32 -5.55 -25.68
CA ASN A 12 30.08 -5.35 -24.94
C ASN A 12 29.60 -6.71 -24.42
N THR A 13 30.33 -7.26 -23.45
CA THR A 13 29.85 -8.36 -22.62
C THR A 13 28.75 -7.86 -21.72
N LEU A 14 27.51 -8.05 -22.18
CA LEU A 14 26.31 -7.92 -21.33
C LEU A 14 26.39 -9.03 -20.27
N GLU A 15 26.78 -8.69 -19.06
CA GLU A 15 26.52 -9.50 -17.88
C GLU A 15 25.01 -9.65 -17.72
N GLU A 16 24.54 -10.88 -17.93
CA GLU A 16 23.18 -11.29 -17.56
C GLU A 16 23.02 -11.09 -16.05
N THR A 17 22.39 -9.98 -15.66
CA THR A 17 21.90 -9.77 -14.32
C THR A 17 20.83 -10.82 -14.04
N GLN A 18 21.21 -11.85 -13.29
CA GLN A 18 20.30 -12.81 -12.69
C GLN A 18 19.27 -12.05 -11.86
N THR A 19 18.03 -12.08 -12.29
CA THR A 19 16.85 -11.68 -11.50
C THR A 19 16.81 -12.53 -10.23
N PRO A 20 16.78 -11.94 -9.04
CA PRO A 20 16.48 -12.69 -7.83
C PRO A 20 14.99 -13.01 -7.81
N THR A 21 14.61 -14.18 -8.32
CA THR A 21 13.32 -14.81 -8.03
C THR A 21 13.41 -15.49 -6.66
N GLU A 22 13.45 -14.73 -5.62
CA GLU A 22 12.97 -15.13 -4.31
C GLU A 22 11.94 -14.11 -3.89
N THR A 23 10.68 -14.39 -4.27
CA THR A 23 9.51 -13.84 -3.61
C THR A 23 9.67 -14.22 -2.13
N THR A 24 10.15 -13.29 -1.32
CA THR A 24 10.03 -13.42 0.13
C THR A 24 8.53 -13.44 0.38
N GLU A 25 7.95 -14.63 0.52
CA GLU A 25 6.66 -14.80 1.15
C GLU A 25 6.80 -14.10 2.51
N ILE A 26 6.29 -12.88 2.58
CA ILE A 26 5.96 -12.27 3.86
C ILE A 26 4.84 -13.17 4.38
N ALA A 27 5.25 -14.21 5.13
CA ALA A 27 4.32 -15.03 5.87
C ALA A 27 3.35 -14.05 6.52
N ALA A 28 2.06 -14.26 6.28
CA ALA A 28 1.01 -13.51 6.96
C ALA A 28 1.24 -13.73 8.46
N VAL A 29 1.99 -12.84 9.05
CA VAL A 29 2.18 -12.81 10.49
C VAL A 29 0.85 -12.35 11.02
N ASP A 30 0.09 -13.29 11.57
CA ASP A 30 -1.17 -13.08 12.27
C ASP A 30 -0.85 -12.37 13.60
N LEU A 31 -0.35 -11.13 13.46
CA LEU A 31 0.02 -10.25 14.56
C LEU A 31 -1.16 -9.31 14.81
N GLU A 32 -2.24 -9.88 15.37
CA GLU A 32 -3.20 -9.09 16.12
C GLU A 32 -2.51 -8.53 17.37
N LEU A 33 -1.68 -7.50 17.16
CA LEU A 33 -1.13 -6.74 18.29
C LEU A 33 -2.26 -5.90 18.87
N GLY A 34 -2.98 -6.50 19.83
CA GLY A 34 -4.07 -5.86 20.54
C GLY A 34 -3.58 -4.78 21.50
N VAL A 35 -4.47 -3.88 21.85
CA VAL A 35 -4.20 -2.77 22.81
C VAL A 35 -3.90 -3.27 24.24
N ASP A 36 -4.18 -4.52 24.55
CA ASP A 36 -3.87 -5.21 25.82
C ASP A 36 -2.36 -5.40 26.04
N GLN A 37 -1.56 -5.33 24.99
CA GLN A 37 -0.09 -5.40 25.09
C GLN A 37 0.54 -4.10 25.62
N LEU A 38 -0.23 -3.03 25.69
CA LEU A 38 0.27 -1.74 26.15
C LEU A 38 0.33 -1.67 27.67
N LYS A 39 1.48 -1.24 28.17
CA LYS A 39 1.65 -1.01 29.59
C LYS A 39 0.74 0.12 30.07
N GLY A 40 -0.14 -0.21 31.02
CA GLY A 40 -1.07 0.76 31.62
C GLY A 40 -2.46 0.79 30.99
N VAL A 41 -2.74 -0.02 29.99
CA VAL A 41 -4.09 -0.27 29.49
C VAL A 41 -4.70 -1.40 30.31
N GLY A 42 -5.62 -1.07 31.20
CA GLY A 42 -6.38 -2.07 31.97
C GLY A 42 -7.69 -2.43 31.25
N SER A 43 -8.34 -3.51 31.72
CA SER A 43 -9.57 -4.05 31.11
C SER A 43 -10.70 -3.04 30.92
N VAL A 44 -10.81 -2.05 31.81
CA VAL A 44 -11.83 -0.98 31.70
C VAL A 44 -11.51 -0.03 30.53
N THR A 45 -10.24 0.33 30.37
CA THR A 45 -9.78 1.19 29.29
C THR A 45 -9.86 0.45 27.95
N GLN A 46 -9.46 -0.80 27.91
CA GLN A 46 -9.58 -1.67 26.74
C GLN A 46 -11.03 -1.72 26.24
N LYS A 47 -11.99 -2.04 27.11
CA LYS A 47 -13.42 -2.04 26.75
C LYS A 47 -13.92 -0.73 26.21
N LYS A 48 -13.45 0.42 26.75
CA LYS A 48 -13.78 1.73 26.21
C LYS A 48 -13.22 1.90 24.80
N LEU A 49 -11.95 1.56 24.57
CA LEU A 49 -11.31 1.63 23.26
C LEU A 49 -12.05 0.76 22.23
N GLU A 50 -12.36 -0.48 22.59
CA GLU A 50 -13.12 -1.42 21.74
C GLU A 50 -14.51 -0.89 21.36
N THR A 51 -15.21 -0.24 22.32
CA THR A 51 -16.53 0.36 22.06
C THR A 51 -16.48 1.43 20.96
N PHE A 52 -15.33 2.10 20.82
CA PHE A 52 -15.11 3.13 19.79
C PHE A 52 -14.31 2.59 18.56
N GLY A 53 -14.17 1.27 18.44
CA GLY A 53 -13.53 0.61 17.31
C GLY A 53 -12.00 0.71 17.32
N VAL A 54 -11.39 0.89 18.50
CA VAL A 54 -9.93 0.84 18.69
C VAL A 54 -9.59 -0.51 19.29
N THR A 55 -9.25 -1.47 18.45
CA THR A 55 -8.98 -2.87 18.83
C THR A 55 -7.53 -3.25 18.69
N SER A 56 -6.81 -2.60 17.78
CA SER A 56 -5.41 -2.88 17.45
C SER A 56 -4.47 -1.71 17.81
N LEU A 57 -3.16 -2.00 17.83
CA LEU A 57 -2.14 -0.95 17.98
C LEU A 57 -2.13 0.01 16.79
N ILE A 58 -2.49 -0.48 15.59
CA ILE A 58 -2.59 0.34 14.38
C ILE A 58 -3.73 1.36 14.55
N ASP A 59 -4.92 0.94 14.99
CA ASP A 59 -6.04 1.84 15.25
C ASP A 59 -5.66 2.97 16.21
N LEU A 60 -4.90 2.60 17.26
CA LEU A 60 -4.47 3.56 18.26
C LEU A 60 -3.47 4.58 17.70
N CYS A 61 -2.56 4.16 16.83
CA CYS A 61 -1.64 5.05 16.13
C CYS A 61 -2.36 5.99 15.14
N ILE A 62 -3.35 5.49 14.39
CA ILE A 62 -4.11 6.27 13.40
C ILE A 62 -4.91 7.38 14.09
N ARG A 63 -5.59 7.07 15.19
CA ARG A 63 -6.43 8.04 15.92
C ARG A 63 -5.61 9.07 16.70
N GLY A 64 -4.44 8.71 17.15
CA GLY A 64 -3.55 9.57 17.90
C GLY A 64 -4.03 9.90 19.32
N ALA A 65 -3.12 10.46 20.11
CA ALA A 65 -3.31 10.63 21.55
C ALA A 65 -4.48 11.59 21.96
N GLN A 66 -4.81 12.54 21.10
CA GLN A 66 -5.89 13.48 21.41
C GLN A 66 -7.25 12.81 21.36
N GLU A 67 -7.53 12.04 20.31
CA GLU A 67 -8.78 11.29 20.18
C GLU A 67 -8.90 10.19 21.24
N ILE A 68 -7.80 9.48 21.52
CA ILE A 68 -7.75 8.47 22.58
C ILE A 68 -8.05 9.08 23.95
N LYS A 69 -7.59 10.29 24.24
CA LYS A 69 -7.97 11.03 25.46
C LYS A 69 -9.48 11.29 25.52
N GLU A 70 -10.08 11.71 24.42
CA GLU A 70 -11.52 12.00 24.34
C GLU A 70 -12.36 10.72 24.57
N ILE A 71 -11.94 9.61 23.97
CA ILE A 71 -12.59 8.29 24.12
C ILE A 71 -12.48 7.78 25.56
N THR A 72 -11.28 7.80 26.13
CA THR A 72 -11.01 7.12 27.40
C THR A 72 -11.21 7.99 28.64
N GLY A 73 -11.05 9.31 28.48
CA GLY A 73 -10.96 10.28 29.59
C GLY A 73 -9.62 10.25 30.33
N VAL A 74 -8.64 9.50 29.84
CA VAL A 74 -7.30 9.39 30.42
C VAL A 74 -6.47 10.62 30.08
N ALA A 75 -5.54 10.98 30.95
CA ALA A 75 -4.69 12.16 30.77
C ALA A 75 -3.85 12.04 29.47
N LYS A 76 -3.76 13.14 28.71
CA LYS A 76 -3.06 13.18 27.41
C LYS A 76 -1.64 12.61 27.44
N PRO A 77 -0.77 12.89 28.47
CA PRO A 77 0.57 12.30 28.52
C PRO A 77 0.57 10.76 28.57
N THR A 78 -0.46 10.15 29.19
CA THR A 78 -0.62 8.69 29.18
C THR A 78 -1.03 8.18 27.80
N CYS A 79 -1.93 8.89 27.13
CA CYS A 79 -2.34 8.56 25.77
C CYS A 79 -1.16 8.73 24.78
N ASP A 80 -0.36 9.78 24.91
CA ASP A 80 0.87 9.98 24.15
C ASP A 80 1.85 8.80 24.34
N SER A 81 1.98 8.32 25.58
CA SER A 81 2.82 7.15 25.89
C SER A 81 2.28 5.87 25.24
N TRP A 82 0.97 5.66 25.21
CA TRP A 82 0.38 4.50 24.54
C TRP A 82 0.57 4.54 23.02
N VAL A 83 0.36 5.68 22.39
CA VAL A 83 0.63 5.85 20.95
C VAL A 83 2.10 5.57 20.64
N PHE A 84 3.01 6.11 21.44
CA PHE A 84 4.45 5.87 21.29
C PHE A 84 4.81 4.40 21.48
N GLN A 85 4.27 3.72 22.51
CA GLN A 85 4.50 2.29 22.73
C GLN A 85 3.96 1.46 21.57
N SER A 86 2.75 1.80 21.05
CA SER A 86 2.15 1.12 19.89
C SER A 86 3.03 1.24 18.67
N GLN A 87 3.48 2.46 18.36
CA GLN A 87 4.37 2.72 17.24
C GLN A 87 5.66 1.89 17.35
N LYS A 88 6.28 1.90 18.54
CA LYS A 88 7.50 1.13 18.79
C LYS A 88 7.30 -0.37 18.61
N LEU A 89 6.21 -0.93 19.14
CA LEU A 89 5.86 -2.34 18.96
C LEU A 89 5.61 -2.70 17.48
N LEU A 90 4.93 -1.84 16.73
CA LEU A 90 4.71 -2.05 15.31
C LEU A 90 6.01 -1.99 14.50
N GLU A 91 6.92 -1.05 14.84
CA GLU A 91 8.26 -0.94 14.25
C GLU A 91 9.13 -2.16 14.54
N ASP A 92 9.15 -2.60 15.80
CA ASP A 92 9.97 -3.74 16.25
C ASP A 92 9.51 -5.07 15.64
N ASN A 93 8.22 -5.17 15.27
CA ASN A 93 7.66 -6.32 14.56
C ASN A 93 7.66 -6.14 13.03
N GLY A 94 8.24 -5.07 12.49
CA GLY A 94 8.35 -4.84 11.05
C GLY A 94 7.02 -4.53 10.34
N LEU A 95 5.96 -4.19 11.10
CA LEU A 95 4.63 -3.89 10.57
C LEU A 95 4.51 -2.47 10.03
N ILE A 96 5.35 -1.56 10.51
CA ILE A 96 5.53 -0.21 9.99
C ILE A 96 7.02 0.11 9.88
N ARG A 97 7.34 1.07 9.04
CA ARG A 97 8.70 1.58 8.91
C ARG A 97 9.17 2.24 10.21
N LYS A 98 10.44 2.04 10.58
CA LYS A 98 11.05 2.74 11.72
C LYS A 98 10.98 4.25 11.51
N SER A 99 10.61 4.97 12.56
CA SER A 99 10.52 6.44 12.55
C SER A 99 11.89 7.11 12.65
N ASP A 100 12.89 6.40 13.21
CA ASP A 100 14.28 6.84 13.35
C ASP A 100 15.21 5.89 12.59
N MET A 101 15.78 6.34 11.50
CA MET A 101 16.79 5.62 10.74
C MET A 101 17.81 6.61 10.15
N SER A 102 19.03 6.14 9.97
CA SER A 102 20.04 6.90 9.22
C SER A 102 19.62 7.02 7.75
N THR A 103 20.18 8.01 7.05
CA THR A 103 19.93 8.17 5.61
C THR A 103 20.36 6.94 4.80
N ASN A 104 21.39 6.22 5.24
CA ASN A 104 21.83 4.99 4.59
C ASN A 104 20.82 3.84 4.79
N GLU A 105 20.30 3.67 6.01
CA GLU A 105 19.23 2.69 6.29
C GLU A 105 17.97 3.01 5.48
N LEU A 106 17.57 4.28 5.39
CA LEU A 106 16.47 4.71 4.57
C LEU A 106 16.69 4.39 3.07
N TRP A 107 17.91 4.59 2.58
CA TRP A 107 18.24 4.30 1.20
C TRP A 107 18.17 2.80 0.89
N GLU A 108 18.73 1.93 1.76
CA GLU A 108 18.65 0.48 1.61
C GLU A 108 17.18 -0.01 1.74
N TYR A 109 16.42 0.54 2.67
CA TYR A 109 15.00 0.26 2.81
C TYR A 109 14.24 0.59 1.51
N GLN A 110 14.46 1.77 0.93
CA GLN A 110 13.80 2.17 -0.31
C GLN A 110 14.19 1.33 -1.53
N LYS A 111 15.40 0.79 -1.56
CA LYS A 111 15.84 -0.12 -2.62
C LYS A 111 15.17 -1.50 -2.52
N ALA A 112 14.91 -1.96 -1.31
CA ALA A 112 14.32 -3.27 -1.07
C ALA A 112 12.83 -3.34 -1.44
N TYR A 113 12.16 -2.19 -1.55
CA TYR A 113 10.74 -2.16 -1.90
C TYR A 113 10.53 -2.31 -3.41
N PRO A 114 9.72 -3.28 -3.83
CA PRO A 114 9.34 -3.40 -5.24
C PRO A 114 8.52 -2.17 -5.67
N VAL A 115 8.76 -1.68 -6.86
CA VAL A 115 7.94 -0.65 -7.49
C VAL A 115 6.86 -1.31 -8.35
N ILE A 116 5.68 -0.70 -8.41
CA ILE A 116 4.61 -1.14 -9.30
C ILE A 116 4.83 -0.43 -10.64
N SER A 117 5.20 -1.19 -11.67
CA SER A 117 5.35 -0.67 -13.03
C SER A 117 3.99 -0.32 -13.63
N THR A 118 3.92 0.73 -14.41
CA THR A 118 2.73 1.09 -15.20
C THR A 118 2.66 0.29 -16.50
N LYS A 119 3.71 -0.47 -16.85
CA LYS A 119 3.94 -1.10 -18.16
C LYS A 119 3.98 -0.10 -19.33
N CYS A 120 4.42 1.10 -19.02
CA CYS A 120 4.73 2.14 -19.99
C CYS A 120 6.09 2.73 -19.60
N ASP A 121 7.12 2.40 -20.36
CA ASP A 121 8.51 2.76 -20.06
C ASP A 121 8.70 4.28 -19.92
N GLU A 122 8.00 5.10 -20.72
CA GLU A 122 8.09 6.54 -20.65
C GLU A 122 7.52 7.08 -19.33
N VAL A 123 6.42 6.51 -18.85
CA VAL A 123 5.81 6.89 -17.58
C VAL A 123 6.67 6.39 -16.41
N ASP A 124 7.11 5.16 -16.47
CA ASP A 124 7.95 4.58 -15.42
C ASP A 124 9.27 5.35 -15.29
N ASN A 125 9.91 5.71 -16.39
CA ASN A 125 11.11 6.55 -16.40
C ASN A 125 10.86 7.93 -15.78
N LEU A 126 9.70 8.53 -16.03
CA LEU A 126 9.30 9.84 -15.48
C LEU A 126 9.17 9.79 -13.94
N ILE A 127 8.70 8.65 -13.39
CA ILE A 127 8.46 8.47 -11.95
C ILE A 127 9.51 7.58 -11.28
N SER A 128 10.70 7.48 -11.87
CA SER A 128 11.86 6.73 -11.31
C SER A 128 11.62 5.22 -11.16
N GLY A 129 11.01 4.61 -12.17
CA GLY A 129 10.85 3.16 -12.31
C GLY A 129 9.47 2.61 -12.00
N GLY A 130 8.53 3.45 -11.58
CA GLY A 130 7.16 3.05 -11.26
C GLY A 130 6.63 3.65 -9.95
N VAL A 131 5.44 3.24 -9.56
CA VAL A 131 4.78 3.70 -8.33
C VAL A 131 5.38 2.98 -7.12
N ARG A 132 5.88 3.75 -6.16
CA ARG A 132 6.50 3.21 -4.94
C ARG A 132 5.47 3.00 -3.83
N PRO A 133 5.58 1.92 -3.04
CA PRO A 133 4.84 1.76 -1.80
C PRO A 133 5.09 2.92 -0.82
N GLU A 134 4.19 3.09 0.14
CA GLU A 134 4.26 4.13 1.19
C GLU A 134 4.34 5.57 0.67
N ALA A 135 4.04 5.80 -0.60
CA ALA A 135 4.03 7.11 -1.21
C ALA A 135 2.59 7.52 -1.62
N THR A 136 2.33 8.81 -1.59
CA THR A 136 1.09 9.39 -2.11
C THR A 136 1.37 10.04 -3.45
N TYR A 137 0.60 9.66 -4.46
CA TYR A 137 0.68 10.23 -5.79
C TYR A 137 -0.62 10.96 -6.12
N GLU A 138 -0.49 12.16 -6.66
CA GLU A 138 -1.59 12.92 -7.21
C GLU A 138 -1.49 12.95 -8.74
N VAL A 139 -2.56 12.52 -9.41
CA VAL A 139 -2.67 12.56 -10.87
C VAL A 139 -3.72 13.58 -11.26
N TYR A 140 -3.31 14.66 -11.90
CA TYR A 140 -4.21 15.74 -12.32
C TYR A 140 -4.10 16.03 -13.83
N GLY A 141 -5.13 16.63 -14.38
CA GLY A 141 -5.20 16.96 -15.81
C GLY A 141 -6.64 17.21 -16.24
N GLU A 142 -6.83 17.65 -17.49
CA GLU A 142 -8.13 17.94 -18.07
C GLU A 142 -9.05 16.71 -18.11
N PHE A 143 -10.34 16.96 -18.32
CA PHE A 143 -11.31 15.89 -18.56
C PHE A 143 -10.87 15.06 -19.79
N GLY A 144 -10.93 13.75 -19.68
CA GLY A 144 -10.53 12.83 -20.75
C GLY A 144 -9.02 12.61 -20.90
N ALA A 145 -8.15 13.21 -20.07
CA ALA A 145 -6.69 13.06 -20.15
C ALA A 145 -6.16 11.66 -19.75
N GLY A 146 -7.04 10.73 -19.35
CA GLY A 146 -6.64 9.35 -19.05
C GLY A 146 -6.31 9.07 -17.58
N LYS A 147 -6.57 9.98 -16.63
CA LYS A 147 -6.29 9.79 -15.19
C LYS A 147 -6.81 8.48 -14.65
N THR A 148 -8.10 8.19 -14.87
CA THR A 148 -8.73 6.93 -14.44
C THR A 148 -8.13 5.71 -15.15
N GLN A 149 -7.71 5.86 -16.43
CA GLN A 149 -7.06 4.77 -17.17
C GLN A 149 -5.67 4.46 -16.58
N PHE A 150 -4.95 5.48 -16.13
CA PHE A 150 -3.70 5.31 -15.42
C PHE A 150 -3.92 4.52 -14.10
N CYS A 151 -4.92 4.88 -13.30
CA CYS A 151 -5.29 4.14 -12.09
C CYS A 151 -5.73 2.70 -12.40
N ASN A 152 -6.51 2.49 -13.47
CA ASN A 152 -6.89 1.14 -13.92
C ASN A 152 -5.65 0.32 -14.31
N SER A 153 -4.67 0.92 -14.99
CA SER A 153 -3.42 0.25 -15.37
C SER A 153 -2.64 -0.22 -14.13
N LEU A 154 -2.48 0.66 -13.14
CA LEU A 154 -1.84 0.31 -11.88
C LEU A 154 -2.61 -0.77 -11.12
N THR A 155 -3.95 -0.70 -11.12
CA THR A 155 -4.80 -1.73 -10.51
C THR A 155 -4.54 -3.09 -11.11
N VAL A 156 -4.51 -3.18 -12.45
CA VAL A 156 -4.27 -4.44 -13.16
C VAL A 156 -2.89 -5.02 -12.82
N GLU A 157 -1.83 -4.20 -12.80
CA GLU A 157 -0.51 -4.68 -12.42
C GLU A 157 -0.45 -5.11 -10.95
N THR A 158 -1.07 -4.34 -10.06
CA THR A 158 -1.09 -4.65 -8.62
C THR A 158 -1.77 -5.98 -8.32
N ILE A 159 -2.92 -6.27 -8.95
CA ILE A 159 -3.61 -7.54 -8.75
C ILE A 159 -2.92 -8.70 -9.49
N HIS A 160 -2.27 -8.44 -10.62
CA HIS A 160 -1.46 -9.44 -11.31
C HIS A 160 -0.25 -9.89 -10.46
N ASP A 161 0.37 -8.97 -9.73
CA ASP A 161 1.45 -9.26 -8.79
C ASP A 161 0.95 -9.91 -7.46
N GLY A 162 -0.34 -10.27 -7.38
CA GLY A 162 -0.93 -10.98 -6.23
C GLY A 162 -1.30 -10.06 -5.06
N ASN A 163 -1.30 -8.74 -5.25
CA ASN A 163 -1.64 -7.79 -4.21
C ASN A 163 -3.11 -7.35 -4.29
N ASN A 164 -3.66 -6.89 -3.16
CA ASN A 164 -5.02 -6.38 -3.09
C ASN A 164 -5.08 -4.88 -3.37
N VAL A 165 -6.22 -4.44 -3.92
CA VAL A 165 -6.50 -3.03 -4.22
C VAL A 165 -7.78 -2.59 -3.49
N ILE A 166 -7.74 -1.41 -2.88
CA ILE A 166 -8.95 -0.72 -2.42
C ILE A 166 -9.20 0.43 -3.39
N TRP A 167 -10.35 0.38 -4.06
CA TRP A 167 -10.81 1.42 -4.96
C TRP A 167 -11.91 2.25 -4.28
N ILE A 168 -11.59 3.49 -3.93
CA ILE A 168 -12.55 4.44 -3.38
C ILE A 168 -13.02 5.34 -4.51
N ASP A 169 -14.29 5.20 -4.90
CA ASP A 169 -14.89 5.89 -6.04
C ASP A 169 -15.89 6.96 -5.55
N CYS A 170 -15.57 8.22 -5.81
CA CYS A 170 -16.42 9.35 -5.47
C CYS A 170 -17.27 9.85 -6.65
N GLU A 171 -17.02 9.37 -7.86
CA GLU A 171 -17.64 9.85 -9.11
C GLU A 171 -18.44 8.77 -9.84
N ASP A 172 -18.50 7.53 -9.33
CA ASP A 172 -19.11 6.37 -10.00
C ASP A 172 -18.51 6.08 -11.39
N THR A 173 -17.20 6.23 -11.49
CA THR A 173 -16.46 6.08 -12.76
C THR A 173 -15.78 4.73 -12.91
N PHE A 174 -15.63 3.96 -11.84
CA PHE A 174 -15.03 2.63 -11.89
C PHE A 174 -15.90 1.64 -12.66
N LYS A 175 -15.29 0.94 -13.60
CA LYS A 175 -15.99 -0.07 -14.42
C LYS A 175 -15.20 -1.38 -14.40
N PRO A 176 -15.71 -2.43 -13.71
CA PRO A 176 -15.06 -3.75 -13.67
C PRO A 176 -14.78 -4.34 -15.06
N ASN A 177 -15.69 -4.10 -16.03
CA ASN A 177 -15.49 -4.54 -17.40
C ASN A 177 -14.22 -3.97 -18.03
N ARG A 178 -13.82 -2.74 -17.64
CA ARG A 178 -12.60 -2.15 -18.15
C ARG A 178 -11.35 -2.85 -17.61
N ILE A 179 -11.36 -3.25 -16.34
CA ILE A 179 -10.30 -4.08 -15.75
C ILE A 179 -10.24 -5.43 -16.46
N ALA A 180 -11.39 -6.07 -16.68
CA ALA A 180 -11.48 -7.34 -17.41
C ALA A 180 -10.90 -7.26 -18.83
N GLU A 181 -11.24 -6.21 -19.59
CA GLU A 181 -10.66 -5.96 -20.92
C GLU A 181 -9.14 -5.83 -20.87
N MET A 182 -8.61 -5.13 -19.87
CA MET A 182 -7.16 -4.91 -19.72
C MET A 182 -6.43 -6.19 -19.31
N LEU A 183 -7.00 -6.99 -18.41
CA LEU A 183 -6.45 -8.30 -18.04
C LEU A 183 -6.33 -9.23 -19.25
N LYS A 184 -7.38 -9.31 -20.07
CA LYS A 184 -7.37 -10.11 -21.29
C LYS A 184 -6.40 -9.56 -22.34
N ALA A 185 -6.36 -8.24 -22.52
CA ALA A 185 -5.47 -7.61 -23.49
C ALA A 185 -3.97 -7.74 -23.14
N ARG A 186 -3.67 -7.94 -21.86
CA ARG A 186 -2.30 -8.23 -21.36
C ARG A 186 -2.00 -9.72 -21.25
N GLU A 187 -2.92 -10.58 -21.67
CA GLU A 187 -2.78 -12.04 -21.57
C GLU A 187 -2.62 -12.54 -20.11
N TYR A 188 -3.12 -11.78 -19.12
CA TYR A 188 -3.11 -12.16 -17.72
C TYR A 188 -4.29 -13.09 -17.36
N ALA A 189 -5.37 -13.05 -18.16
CA ALA A 189 -6.53 -13.92 -18.02
C ALA A 189 -7.04 -14.37 -19.40
N GLU A 190 -7.29 -15.66 -19.56
CA GLU A 190 -7.78 -16.23 -20.82
C GLU A 190 -9.33 -16.26 -20.88
N ASN A 191 -9.97 -16.38 -19.72
CA ASN A 191 -11.42 -16.59 -19.61
C ASN A 191 -12.04 -15.75 -18.48
N ASP A 192 -13.38 -15.78 -18.39
CA ASP A 192 -14.12 -14.98 -17.39
C ASP A 192 -13.95 -15.50 -15.96
N GLU A 193 -13.63 -16.77 -15.76
CA GLU A 193 -13.36 -17.34 -14.44
C GLU A 193 -12.08 -16.78 -13.85
N GLU A 194 -11.00 -16.77 -14.61
CA GLU A 194 -9.73 -16.17 -14.23
C GLU A 194 -9.86 -14.66 -14.00
N VAL A 195 -10.61 -13.95 -14.86
CA VAL A 195 -10.94 -12.52 -14.63
C VAL A 195 -11.63 -12.35 -13.29
N GLY A 196 -12.58 -13.24 -12.93
CA GLY A 196 -13.29 -13.21 -11.65
C GLY A 196 -12.33 -13.35 -10.45
N GLU A 197 -11.32 -14.22 -10.55
CA GLU A 197 -10.31 -14.38 -9.51
C GLU A 197 -9.52 -13.08 -9.28
N TYR A 198 -9.06 -12.42 -10.35
CA TYR A 198 -8.41 -11.12 -10.26
C TYR A 198 -9.30 -10.04 -9.67
N LEU A 199 -10.56 -9.95 -10.11
CA LEU A 199 -11.51 -8.95 -9.62
C LEU A 199 -11.82 -9.12 -8.12
N ASN A 200 -11.74 -10.33 -7.56
CA ASN A 200 -11.89 -10.58 -6.13
C ASN A 200 -10.79 -9.92 -5.27
N GLN A 201 -9.65 -9.56 -5.86
CA GLN A 201 -8.58 -8.82 -5.18
C GLN A 201 -8.87 -7.31 -5.08
N ILE A 202 -9.95 -6.82 -5.73
CA ILE A 202 -10.34 -5.42 -5.69
C ILE A 202 -11.49 -5.23 -4.72
N THR A 203 -11.29 -4.42 -3.69
CA THR A 203 -12.38 -3.96 -2.83
C THR A 203 -12.88 -2.61 -3.34
N TYR A 204 -14.11 -2.59 -3.84
CA TYR A 204 -14.76 -1.38 -4.35
C TYR A 204 -15.59 -0.70 -3.25
N LEU A 205 -15.37 0.59 -3.03
CA LEU A 205 -16.04 1.41 -2.03
C LEU A 205 -16.58 2.68 -2.71
N TYR A 206 -17.91 2.79 -2.80
CA TYR A 206 -18.56 3.98 -3.35
C TYR A 206 -18.81 5.03 -2.27
N CYS A 207 -18.31 6.24 -2.48
CA CYS A 207 -18.39 7.35 -1.53
C CYS A 207 -18.91 8.63 -2.23
N PRO A 208 -20.23 8.77 -2.45
CA PRO A 208 -20.82 9.87 -3.23
C PRO A 208 -20.73 11.24 -2.55
N ASN A 209 -20.31 11.32 -1.30
CA ASN A 209 -20.17 12.58 -0.57
C ASN A 209 -19.02 12.51 0.45
N THR A 210 -18.64 13.68 0.94
CA THR A 210 -17.51 13.85 1.87
C THR A 210 -17.70 13.10 3.20
N GLU A 211 -18.93 13.06 3.73
CA GLU A 211 -19.23 12.40 5.01
C GLU A 211 -18.99 10.88 4.89
N GLN A 212 -19.47 10.27 3.81
CA GLN A 212 -19.22 8.85 3.54
C GLN A 212 -17.76 8.57 3.27
N LEU A 213 -17.07 9.43 2.53
CA LEU A 213 -15.62 9.31 2.30
C LEU A 213 -14.85 9.31 3.61
N MET A 214 -15.13 10.27 4.50
CA MET A 214 -14.48 10.35 5.81
C MET A 214 -14.80 9.13 6.68
N GLY A 215 -16.06 8.67 6.66
CA GLY A 215 -16.46 7.44 7.36
C GLY A 215 -15.72 6.21 6.84
N THR A 216 -15.58 6.08 5.52
CA THR A 216 -14.85 4.99 4.87
C THR A 216 -13.37 5.02 5.24
N ILE A 217 -12.72 6.18 5.17
CA ILE A 217 -11.30 6.33 5.53
C ILE A 217 -11.08 5.95 7.00
N ASN A 218 -11.92 6.42 7.91
CA ASN A 218 -11.84 6.09 9.34
C ASN A 218 -12.11 4.61 9.64
N GLY A 219 -12.82 3.91 8.77
CA GLY A 219 -13.11 2.48 8.90
C GLY A 219 -12.20 1.55 8.09
N LEU A 220 -11.18 2.07 7.40
CA LEU A 220 -10.33 1.28 6.51
C LEU A 220 -9.63 0.12 7.21
N SER A 221 -9.16 0.29 8.44
CA SER A 221 -8.52 -0.79 9.21
C SER A 221 -9.43 -2.01 9.33
N LYS A 222 -10.71 -1.81 9.67
CA LYS A 222 -11.68 -2.88 9.77
C LYS A 222 -11.96 -3.55 8.41
N ILE A 223 -12.04 -2.76 7.33
CA ILE A 223 -12.23 -3.29 5.98
C ILE A 223 -11.05 -4.17 5.56
N LEU A 224 -9.82 -3.77 5.92
CA LEU A 224 -8.60 -4.52 5.66
C LEU A 224 -8.57 -5.83 6.47
N ASP A 225 -8.99 -5.82 7.73
CA ASP A 225 -9.04 -7.00 8.59
C ASP A 225 -10.07 -8.03 8.09
N ASP A 226 -11.24 -7.58 7.64
CA ASP A 226 -12.29 -8.44 7.10
C ASP A 226 -11.90 -9.12 5.75
N LYS A 227 -10.88 -8.60 5.07
CA LYS A 227 -10.43 -9.05 3.74
C LYS A 227 -9.10 -9.80 3.75
N LYS A 228 -8.50 -10.03 4.92
CA LYS A 228 -7.32 -10.89 5.01
C LYS A 228 -7.66 -12.29 4.49
N PRO A 229 -6.83 -12.89 3.64
CA PRO A 229 -7.01 -14.29 3.26
C PRO A 229 -6.97 -15.15 4.51
N LYS A 230 -7.93 -16.06 4.63
CA LYS A 230 -8.01 -17.04 5.73
C LYS A 230 -6.95 -18.11 5.56
#